data_eac8852660b3cc5b907ab898216622e2
#
_entry.id   eac8852660b3cc5b907ab898216622e2
#
_cell.length_a   1.000
_cell.length_b   1.000
_cell.length_c   1.000
_cell.angle_alpha   90.00
_cell.angle_beta   90.00
_cell.angle_gamma   90.00
#
_symmetry.space_group_name_H-M   'P 1'
#
loop_
_entity.id
_entity.type
_entity.pdbx_description
1 polymer ?
#
loop_
_entity_poly.entity_id
_entity_poly.type
_entity_poly.pdbx_seq_one_letter_code
_entity_poly.pdbx_strand_id
1 'polypeptide(L)'
;LNDIIRQLEAKREQAYLGGGQKRIHAQHSKGKLTARDRIELLLDEGSFEEWDMFVEHRCTDFGMANETVPSDGVVTGYGMINGRLVFVFSQDFTVFGGSLSEAHAEKICKVMDQAMKVGAPIIGLNDSGGARIQEGVASLGGYAEIFQRNVMASGVIPQISLIMGPCAGGAVYSPALTDFIFMVKDSSYMFVTGPDVVKTVTHEEVTAEELGGALTHSTKSGVCDRVFENDIEAIMMLRRFFNYLPLSNRESAPLRPSTSISEHLDYSLDTLVPSNPNKAYDMMELIHKTIDDSDFFEIQPDYAKNIIIGFARIDGQTIGIVANQPLVLAGCLDIKSAIKAARFVRFCDAFNIPIVTFVDVPGFMPGTAQEYGGIIKHGAKLLFAYAECTVPKITVITRKAYGGAYDVMSSKHLRGDVNFAWPSAEIAVMGPKGAVEIIFRDEKGDPLKLAAREAEYKSKFANPFVASRRGYIDDVIMPHETRKRISRSLVMLKGKELENPWRKHDNIPL
;
A
#
# COMPACT_ATOMS: atom_id res chain seq x y z
N LEU A 1 -15.76 5.94 49.71
CA LEU A 1 -16.05 6.35 48.34
C LEU A 1 -15.13 7.51 47.92
N ASN A 2 -15.03 8.57 48.70
CA ASN A 2 -14.20 9.75 48.37
C ASN A 2 -12.71 9.40 48.21
N ASP A 3 -12.18 8.45 48.98
CA ASP A 3 -10.79 8.02 48.88
C ASP A 3 -10.51 7.26 47.58
N ILE A 4 -11.46 6.44 47.16
CA ILE A 4 -11.36 5.72 45.88
C ILE A 4 -11.44 6.70 44.69
N ILE A 5 -12.30 7.70 44.75
CA ILE A 5 -12.42 8.75 43.74
C ILE A 5 -11.11 9.54 43.62
N ARG A 6 -10.50 9.89 44.77
CA ARG A 6 -9.18 10.57 44.77
C ARG A 6 -8.09 9.69 44.16
N GLN A 7 -8.10 8.39 44.46
CA GLN A 7 -7.18 7.45 43.85
C GLN A 7 -7.39 7.37 42.33
N LEU A 8 -8.63 7.34 41.87
CA LEU A 8 -8.98 7.34 40.46
C LEU A 8 -8.41 8.58 39.75
N GLU A 9 -8.66 9.76 40.33
CA GLU A 9 -8.16 11.03 39.76
C GLU A 9 -6.65 11.08 39.72
N ALA A 10 -5.98 10.63 40.82
CA ALA A 10 -4.51 10.58 40.87
C ALA A 10 -3.91 9.60 39.85
N LYS A 11 -4.50 8.43 39.66
CA LYS A 11 -4.05 7.45 38.69
C LYS A 11 -4.26 7.92 37.24
N ARG A 12 -5.37 8.59 36.98
CA ARG A 12 -5.63 9.20 35.66
C ARG A 12 -4.61 10.29 35.34
N GLU A 13 -4.35 11.18 36.29
CA GLU A 13 -3.33 12.22 36.12
C GLU A 13 -1.97 11.62 35.87
N GLN A 14 -1.57 10.59 36.60
CA GLN A 14 -0.33 9.87 36.43
C GLN A 14 -0.26 9.22 35.03
N ALA A 15 -1.35 8.62 34.55
CA ALA A 15 -1.44 8.05 33.22
C ALA A 15 -1.26 9.12 32.10
N TYR A 16 -1.88 10.28 32.27
CA TYR A 16 -1.75 11.40 31.33
C TYR A 16 -0.35 12.00 31.31
N LEU A 17 0.36 11.98 32.42
CA LEU A 17 1.75 12.43 32.50
C LEU A 17 2.74 11.46 31.84
N GLY A 18 2.35 10.19 31.65
CA GLY A 18 3.24 9.19 31.06
C GLY A 18 4.58 9.11 31.75
N GLY A 19 5.67 9.41 31.06
CA GLY A 19 7.03 9.43 31.59
C GLY A 19 7.41 10.70 32.35
N GLY A 20 6.47 11.65 32.51
CA GLY A 20 6.66 12.92 33.21
C GLY A 20 6.93 14.10 32.28
N GLN A 21 6.74 15.31 32.82
CA GLN A 21 6.83 16.57 32.04
C GLN A 21 8.18 16.74 31.34
N LYS A 22 9.27 16.37 31.99
CA LYS A 22 10.62 16.48 31.40
C LYS A 22 10.75 15.67 30.12
N ARG A 23 10.24 14.44 30.10
CA ARG A 23 10.28 13.57 28.93
C ARG A 23 9.29 14.00 27.86
N ILE A 24 8.12 14.49 28.25
CA ILE A 24 7.13 15.09 27.33
C ILE A 24 7.75 16.31 26.64
N HIS A 25 8.41 17.19 27.40
CA HIS A 25 9.08 18.36 26.83
C HIS A 25 10.22 17.97 25.87
N ALA A 26 10.99 16.94 26.22
CA ALA A 26 12.03 16.40 25.34
C ALA A 26 11.45 15.84 24.03
N GLN A 27 10.30 15.19 24.09
CA GLN A 27 9.56 14.68 22.91
C GLN A 27 9.14 15.85 22.00
N HIS A 28 8.48 16.86 22.57
CA HIS A 28 8.05 18.05 21.84
C HIS A 28 9.23 18.85 21.23
N SER A 29 10.34 18.96 21.95
CA SER A 29 11.52 19.69 21.46
C SER A 29 12.18 19.04 20.25
N LYS A 30 11.93 17.77 20.01
CA LYS A 30 12.34 17.04 18.80
C LYS A 30 11.34 17.18 17.64
N GLY A 31 10.28 17.97 17.81
CA GLY A 31 9.22 18.11 16.83
C GLY A 31 8.24 16.94 16.78
N LYS A 32 8.25 16.09 17.82
CA LYS A 32 7.37 14.90 17.93
C LYS A 32 6.21 15.18 18.88
N LEU A 33 5.04 14.67 18.53
CA LEU A 33 3.88 14.67 19.41
C LEU A 33 3.98 13.52 20.43
N THR A 34 3.24 13.61 21.53
CA THR A 34 3.09 12.50 22.47
C THR A 34 2.11 11.45 21.92
N ALA A 35 2.12 10.27 22.52
CA ALA A 35 1.15 9.21 22.18
C ALA A 35 -0.30 9.69 22.28
N ARG A 36 -0.62 10.45 23.31
CA ARG A 36 -1.99 10.97 23.54
C ARG A 36 -2.34 12.10 22.59
N ASP A 37 -1.40 13.01 22.28
CA ASP A 37 -1.58 14.06 21.28
C ASP A 37 -1.91 13.44 19.92
N ARG A 38 -1.22 12.38 19.55
CA ARG A 38 -1.42 11.66 18.27
C ARG A 38 -2.81 11.06 18.16
N ILE A 39 -3.30 10.41 19.21
CA ILE A 39 -4.66 9.86 19.24
C ILE A 39 -5.71 10.97 19.16
N GLU A 40 -5.52 12.05 19.90
CA GLU A 40 -6.44 13.19 19.90
C GLU A 40 -6.59 13.82 18.53
N LEU A 41 -5.49 13.93 17.77
CA LEU A 41 -5.53 14.42 16.39
C LEU A 41 -6.09 13.41 15.38
N LEU A 42 -5.83 12.12 15.61
CA LEU A 42 -6.25 11.06 14.70
C LEU A 42 -7.75 10.83 14.74
N LEU A 43 -8.34 10.82 15.93
CA LEU A 43 -9.74 10.48 16.13
C LEU A 43 -10.63 11.73 16.17
N ASP A 44 -11.88 11.56 15.81
CA ASP A 44 -12.88 12.61 15.92
C ASP A 44 -12.97 13.10 17.37
N GLU A 45 -13.16 14.41 17.54
CA GLU A 45 -13.21 15.04 18.84
C GLU A 45 -14.24 14.36 19.78
N GLY A 46 -13.78 13.99 20.97
CA GLY A 46 -14.63 13.36 21.98
C GLY A 46 -15.00 11.90 21.70
N SER A 47 -14.51 11.29 20.63
CA SER A 47 -14.84 9.90 20.26
C SER A 47 -13.97 8.84 20.90
N PHE A 48 -12.83 9.20 21.48
CA PHE A 48 -11.89 8.21 22.02
C PHE A 48 -12.37 7.57 23.29
N GLU A 49 -12.48 6.26 23.29
CA GLU A 49 -12.73 5.42 24.47
C GLU A 49 -11.45 4.64 24.79
N GLU A 50 -10.75 5.08 25.82
CA GLU A 50 -9.50 4.45 26.25
C GLU A 50 -9.79 3.20 27.08
N TRP A 51 -9.08 2.10 26.73
CA TRP A 51 -9.10 0.86 27.47
C TRP A 51 -7.76 0.61 28.15
N ASP A 52 -7.81 0.00 29.35
CA ASP A 52 -6.62 -0.45 30.08
C ASP A 52 -5.65 0.69 30.48
N MET A 53 -6.20 1.87 30.76
CA MET A 53 -5.42 3.01 31.27
C MET A 53 -4.65 2.66 32.55
N PHE A 54 -5.18 1.76 33.39
CA PHE A 54 -4.59 1.41 34.68
C PHE A 54 -3.70 0.18 34.64
N VAL A 55 -3.53 -0.46 33.52
CA VAL A 55 -2.64 -1.61 33.37
C VAL A 55 -1.21 -1.20 33.63
N GLU A 56 -0.50 -1.99 34.41
CA GLU A 56 0.92 -1.85 34.72
C GLU A 56 1.63 -3.15 34.44
N HIS A 57 2.95 -3.10 34.19
CA HIS A 57 3.75 -4.30 34.01
C HIS A 57 3.82 -5.12 35.30
N ARG A 58 4.19 -6.38 35.20
CA ARG A 58 4.32 -7.33 36.31
C ARG A 58 5.76 -7.72 36.59
N CYS A 59 6.71 -6.99 36.04
CA CYS A 59 8.14 -7.27 36.23
C CYS A 59 8.61 -6.82 37.61
N THR A 60 9.33 -7.68 38.31
CA THR A 60 9.89 -7.37 39.62
C THR A 60 11.42 -7.30 39.61
N ASP A 61 12.06 -7.77 38.55
CA ASP A 61 13.51 -7.80 38.42
C ASP A 61 14.09 -6.42 38.06
N PHE A 62 15.35 -6.22 38.33
CA PHE A 62 16.10 -4.99 38.00
C PHE A 62 15.47 -3.70 38.53
N GLY A 63 14.84 -3.77 39.71
CA GLY A 63 14.19 -2.61 40.34
C GLY A 63 12.84 -2.20 39.71
N MET A 64 12.35 -2.97 38.75
CA MET A 64 11.10 -2.65 38.04
C MET A 64 9.84 -2.69 38.92
N ALA A 65 9.88 -3.42 40.08
CA ALA A 65 8.77 -3.47 41.00
C ALA A 65 8.37 -2.08 41.55
N ASN A 66 9.32 -1.16 41.62
CA ASN A 66 9.12 0.20 42.13
C ASN A 66 8.99 1.26 40.98
N GLU A 67 9.08 0.82 39.74
CA GLU A 67 8.97 1.69 38.58
C GLU A 67 7.80 1.25 37.72
N THR A 68 6.61 1.67 38.11
CA THR A 68 5.39 1.40 37.35
C THR A 68 4.75 2.70 36.86
N VAL A 69 4.21 2.67 35.66
CA VAL A 69 3.46 3.78 35.07
C VAL A 69 2.13 3.24 34.56
N PRO A 70 1.00 3.83 34.92
CA PRO A 70 -0.28 3.43 34.34
C PRO A 70 -0.27 3.53 32.82
N SER A 71 -0.92 2.59 32.16
CA SER A 71 -0.92 2.36 30.70
C SER A 71 0.32 1.62 30.18
N ASP A 72 1.39 1.54 30.94
CA ASP A 72 2.63 0.81 30.64
C ASP A 72 3.20 1.05 29.24
N GLY A 73 3.26 2.31 28.82
CA GLY A 73 3.93 2.73 27.60
C GLY A 73 3.14 2.54 26.30
N VAL A 74 1.84 2.26 26.39
CA VAL A 74 0.96 2.24 25.21
C VAL A 74 -0.45 2.67 25.57
N VAL A 75 -1.00 3.58 24.79
CA VAL A 75 -2.39 4.04 24.91
C VAL A 75 -3.22 3.25 23.92
N THR A 76 -4.25 2.58 24.38
CA THR A 76 -5.09 1.69 23.58
C THR A 76 -6.57 2.00 23.74
N GLY A 77 -7.34 1.74 22.70
CA GLY A 77 -8.79 1.91 22.73
C GLY A 77 -9.38 1.98 21.32
N TYR A 78 -10.53 2.61 21.23
CA TYR A 78 -11.23 2.81 19.96
C TYR A 78 -11.85 4.19 19.87
N GLY A 79 -12.19 4.59 18.68
CA GLY A 79 -12.88 5.85 18.41
C GLY A 79 -13.38 5.88 16.98
N MET A 80 -13.59 7.09 16.49
CA MET A 80 -14.11 7.30 15.14
C MET A 80 -13.14 8.14 14.31
N ILE A 81 -13.08 7.85 13.02
CA ILE A 81 -12.49 8.74 12.02
C ILE A 81 -13.59 9.05 11.00
N ASN A 82 -13.98 10.32 10.94
CA ASN A 82 -15.09 10.77 10.11
C ASN A 82 -16.37 9.94 10.35
N GLY A 83 -16.68 9.68 11.61
CA GLY A 83 -17.86 8.94 12.03
C GLY A 83 -17.77 7.42 11.87
N ARG A 84 -16.62 6.88 11.49
CA ARG A 84 -16.44 5.45 11.23
C ARG A 84 -15.50 4.82 12.26
N LEU A 85 -15.86 3.65 12.76
CA LEU A 85 -15.18 2.95 13.85
C LEU A 85 -13.74 2.54 13.49
N VAL A 86 -12.82 2.74 14.43
CA VAL A 86 -11.43 2.30 14.32
C VAL A 86 -10.87 1.96 15.70
N PHE A 87 -10.05 0.93 15.76
CA PHE A 87 -9.27 0.60 16.95
C PHE A 87 -7.85 1.11 16.79
N VAL A 88 -7.26 1.59 17.89
CA VAL A 88 -5.94 2.21 17.86
C VAL A 88 -5.07 1.76 19.03
N PHE A 89 -3.77 1.70 18.78
CA PHE A 89 -2.78 1.72 19.84
C PHE A 89 -1.70 2.75 19.49
N SER A 90 -1.23 3.47 20.51
CA SER A 90 -0.22 4.51 20.36
C SER A 90 0.87 4.29 21.40
N GLN A 91 2.08 3.97 20.96
CA GLN A 91 3.21 3.71 21.84
C GLN A 91 3.75 5.02 22.40
N ASP A 92 3.99 5.03 23.69
CA ASP A 92 4.47 6.19 24.42
C ASP A 92 5.97 6.07 24.68
N PHE A 93 6.76 6.76 23.87
CA PHE A 93 8.21 6.76 23.99
C PHE A 93 8.70 7.36 25.31
N THR A 94 7.88 8.20 25.97
CA THR A 94 8.24 8.80 27.27
C THR A 94 8.22 7.77 28.40
N VAL A 95 7.59 6.61 28.20
CA VAL A 95 7.48 5.53 29.20
C VAL A 95 8.36 4.35 28.77
N PHE A 96 9.50 4.17 29.42
CA PHE A 96 10.46 3.10 29.11
C PHE A 96 10.84 3.03 27.63
N GLY A 97 10.94 4.19 26.95
CA GLY A 97 11.24 4.25 25.52
C GLY A 97 10.20 3.59 24.63
N GLY A 98 8.96 3.47 25.09
CA GLY A 98 7.89 2.77 24.36
C GLY A 98 8.13 1.28 24.21
N SER A 99 9.05 0.70 24.98
CA SER A 99 9.45 -0.71 24.87
C SER A 99 8.29 -1.65 25.23
N LEU A 100 8.27 -2.80 24.56
CA LEU A 100 7.21 -3.80 24.70
C LEU A 100 7.45 -4.68 25.92
N SER A 101 6.55 -4.59 26.90
CA SER A 101 6.40 -5.55 28.00
C SER A 101 5.33 -6.58 27.64
N GLU A 102 5.19 -7.62 28.44
CA GLU A 102 4.07 -8.56 28.33
C GLU A 102 2.72 -7.86 28.46
N ALA A 103 2.57 -6.99 29.47
CA ALA A 103 1.35 -6.21 29.70
C ALA A 103 1.04 -5.23 28.55
N HIS A 104 2.06 -4.56 28.02
CA HIS A 104 1.96 -3.70 26.86
C HIS A 104 1.42 -4.48 25.65
N ALA A 105 1.98 -5.67 25.39
CA ALA A 105 1.53 -6.55 24.32
C ALA A 105 0.09 -7.03 24.51
N GLU A 106 -0.30 -7.39 25.73
CA GLU A 106 -1.67 -7.82 26.04
C GLU A 106 -2.70 -6.72 25.76
N LYS A 107 -2.36 -5.48 26.04
CA LYS A 107 -3.21 -4.32 25.72
C LYS A 107 -3.42 -4.19 24.19
N ILE A 108 -2.36 -4.29 23.41
CA ILE A 108 -2.43 -4.25 21.94
C ILE A 108 -3.26 -5.42 21.42
N CYS A 109 -3.00 -6.63 21.89
CA CYS A 109 -3.74 -7.84 21.49
C CYS A 109 -5.24 -7.72 21.79
N LYS A 110 -5.60 -7.12 22.92
CA LYS A 110 -7.00 -6.95 23.32
C LYS A 110 -7.76 -6.08 22.31
N VAL A 111 -7.20 -4.95 21.89
CA VAL A 111 -7.86 -4.09 20.88
C VAL A 111 -7.86 -4.74 19.48
N MET A 112 -6.82 -5.48 19.13
CA MET A 112 -6.79 -6.23 17.88
C MET A 112 -7.86 -7.32 17.85
N ASP A 113 -8.02 -8.08 18.92
CA ASP A 113 -9.06 -9.12 19.04
C ASP A 113 -10.45 -8.51 18.91
N GLN A 114 -10.69 -7.38 19.53
CA GLN A 114 -11.98 -6.71 19.44
C GLN A 114 -12.25 -6.13 18.06
N ALA A 115 -11.24 -5.56 17.44
CA ALA A 115 -11.34 -5.06 16.05
C ALA A 115 -11.76 -6.18 15.08
N MET A 116 -11.18 -7.36 15.22
CA MET A 116 -11.55 -8.53 14.41
C MET A 116 -12.97 -9.00 14.67
N LYS A 117 -13.41 -9.00 15.93
CA LYS A 117 -14.76 -9.44 16.31
C LYS A 117 -15.85 -8.55 15.73
N VAL A 118 -15.62 -7.25 15.70
CA VAL A 118 -16.64 -6.27 15.23
C VAL A 118 -16.47 -5.90 13.77
N GLY A 119 -15.31 -6.22 13.16
CA GLY A 119 -15.01 -5.87 11.78
C GLY A 119 -14.68 -4.39 11.62
N ALA A 120 -13.61 -3.93 12.28
CA ALA A 120 -13.11 -2.56 12.19
C ALA A 120 -11.60 -2.55 11.99
N PRO A 121 -11.03 -1.52 11.33
CA PRO A 121 -9.59 -1.39 11.16
C PRO A 121 -8.83 -1.26 12.46
N ILE A 122 -7.57 -1.65 12.45
CA ILE A 122 -6.61 -1.40 13.51
C ILE A 122 -5.50 -0.47 12.99
N ILE A 123 -5.25 0.61 13.72
CA ILE A 123 -4.18 1.56 13.41
C ILE A 123 -3.17 1.52 14.55
N GLY A 124 -1.90 1.25 14.22
CA GLY A 124 -0.78 1.35 15.13
C GLY A 124 -0.02 2.65 14.90
N LEU A 125 0.16 3.44 15.96
CA LEU A 125 1.04 4.59 16.00
C LEU A 125 2.31 4.17 16.74
N ASN A 126 3.36 3.85 15.99
CA ASN A 126 4.53 3.15 16.49
C ASN A 126 5.65 4.12 16.86
N ASP A 127 6.15 4.02 18.07
CA ASP A 127 7.24 4.82 18.62
C ASP A 127 7.89 4.04 19.76
N SER A 128 8.81 3.10 19.44
CA SER A 128 9.30 2.09 20.36
C SER A 128 10.76 1.73 20.12
N GLY A 129 11.50 1.64 21.20
CA GLY A 129 12.87 1.12 21.20
C GLY A 129 12.99 -0.40 21.00
N GLY A 130 11.88 -1.13 20.98
CA GLY A 130 11.87 -2.59 20.84
C GLY A 130 11.42 -3.33 22.09
N ALA A 131 11.98 -4.51 22.34
CA ALA A 131 11.66 -5.33 23.51
C ALA A 131 12.12 -4.67 24.81
N ARG A 132 11.30 -4.76 25.86
CA ARG A 132 11.71 -4.36 27.21
C ARG A 132 12.60 -5.45 27.80
N ILE A 133 13.90 -5.23 27.76
CA ILE A 133 14.91 -6.27 28.09
C ILE A 133 14.81 -6.77 29.52
N GLN A 134 14.34 -5.96 30.47
CA GLN A 134 14.16 -6.36 31.87
C GLN A 134 13.14 -7.49 32.04
N GLU A 135 12.24 -7.68 31.07
CA GLU A 135 11.25 -8.75 31.10
C GLU A 135 11.65 -10.01 30.35
N GLY A 136 12.78 -9.97 29.65
CA GLY A 136 13.33 -11.14 28.96
C GLY A 136 12.38 -11.74 27.94
N VAL A 137 12.23 -13.07 27.99
CA VAL A 137 11.43 -13.82 27.01
C VAL A 137 9.93 -13.46 27.04
N ALA A 138 9.41 -12.92 28.13
CA ALA A 138 8.02 -12.47 28.20
C ALA A 138 7.72 -11.35 27.20
N SER A 139 8.69 -10.46 26.98
CA SER A 139 8.59 -9.44 25.90
C SER A 139 8.55 -10.08 24.51
N LEU A 140 9.39 -11.09 24.26
CA LEU A 140 9.38 -11.80 22.98
C LEU A 140 8.08 -12.56 22.76
N GLY A 141 7.55 -13.21 23.80
CA GLY A 141 6.23 -13.83 23.77
C GLY A 141 5.13 -12.85 23.43
N GLY A 142 5.21 -11.64 23.98
CA GLY A 142 4.29 -10.55 23.68
C GLY A 142 4.32 -10.15 22.21
N TYR A 143 5.50 -10.02 21.60
CA TYR A 143 5.63 -9.78 20.16
C TYR A 143 5.00 -10.90 19.34
N ALA A 144 5.27 -12.15 19.68
CA ALA A 144 4.72 -13.30 18.96
C ALA A 144 3.17 -13.31 19.00
N GLU A 145 2.57 -12.94 20.12
CA GLU A 145 1.13 -12.83 20.25
C GLU A 145 0.55 -11.74 19.33
N ILE A 146 1.25 -10.63 19.19
CA ILE A 146 0.85 -9.57 18.25
C ILE A 146 1.00 -10.06 16.81
N PHE A 147 2.12 -10.70 16.46
CA PHE A 147 2.35 -11.23 15.10
C PHE A 147 1.27 -12.22 14.69
N GLN A 148 0.89 -13.12 15.60
CA GLN A 148 -0.18 -14.09 15.34
C GLN A 148 -1.49 -13.39 14.97
N ARG A 149 -1.82 -12.31 15.66
CA ARG A 149 -3.03 -11.53 15.37
C ARG A 149 -2.91 -10.74 14.07
N ASN A 150 -1.73 -10.20 13.75
CA ASN A 150 -1.50 -9.57 12.44
C ASN A 150 -1.78 -10.55 11.29
N VAL A 151 -1.31 -11.78 11.43
CA VAL A 151 -1.51 -12.82 10.41
C VAL A 151 -2.99 -13.19 10.30
N MET A 152 -3.68 -13.40 11.40
CA MET A 152 -5.11 -13.74 11.39
C MET A 152 -6.00 -12.60 10.89
N ALA A 153 -5.59 -11.36 11.12
CA ALA A 153 -6.32 -10.16 10.66
C ALA A 153 -6.09 -9.85 9.18
N SER A 154 -5.05 -10.39 8.57
CA SER A 154 -4.70 -10.14 7.17
C SER A 154 -5.84 -10.54 6.23
N GLY A 155 -6.32 -9.59 5.44
CA GLY A 155 -7.46 -9.78 4.55
C GLY A 155 -8.83 -9.80 5.25
N VAL A 156 -8.89 -9.58 6.55
CA VAL A 156 -10.13 -9.54 7.34
C VAL A 156 -10.50 -8.12 7.72
N ILE A 157 -9.56 -7.39 8.30
CA ILE A 157 -9.68 -5.96 8.64
C ILE A 157 -8.45 -5.21 8.11
N PRO A 158 -8.60 -3.97 7.64
CA PRO A 158 -7.45 -3.16 7.29
C PRO A 158 -6.53 -2.93 8.49
N GLN A 159 -5.23 -3.09 8.28
CA GLN A 159 -4.21 -2.89 9.28
C GLN A 159 -3.24 -1.81 8.77
N ILE A 160 -3.11 -0.72 9.51
CA ILE A 160 -2.29 0.42 9.11
C ILE A 160 -1.28 0.71 10.20
N SER A 161 -0.01 0.83 9.82
CA SER A 161 1.08 1.23 10.69
C SER A 161 1.59 2.62 10.30
N LEU A 162 1.62 3.52 11.27
CA LEU A 162 2.25 4.82 11.14
C LEU A 162 3.45 4.86 12.09
N ILE A 163 4.65 4.90 11.52
CA ILE A 163 5.89 4.89 12.28
C ILE A 163 6.28 6.35 12.56
N MET A 164 6.26 6.71 13.84
CA MET A 164 6.41 8.09 14.28
C MET A 164 7.64 8.32 15.16
N GLY A 165 8.47 7.32 15.27
CA GLY A 165 9.71 7.36 16.03
C GLY A 165 10.54 6.12 15.73
N PRO A 166 11.45 5.71 16.64
CA PRO A 166 12.19 4.46 16.49
C PRO A 166 11.26 3.25 16.37
N CYS A 167 11.64 2.30 15.53
CA CYS A 167 11.01 0.99 15.41
C CYS A 167 12.12 0.00 15.05
N ALA A 168 12.66 -0.69 16.06
CA ALA A 168 13.86 -1.49 15.91
C ALA A 168 13.68 -2.92 16.44
N GLY A 169 14.48 -3.84 15.91
CA GLY A 169 14.47 -5.24 16.32
C GLY A 169 13.12 -5.90 16.04
N GLY A 170 12.59 -6.62 17.02
CA GLY A 170 11.29 -7.29 16.91
C GLY A 170 10.11 -6.36 16.57
N ALA A 171 10.24 -5.09 16.92
CA ALA A 171 9.20 -4.10 16.65
C ALA A 171 8.90 -3.88 15.15
N VAL A 172 9.81 -4.22 14.24
CA VAL A 172 9.62 -4.00 12.80
C VAL A 172 8.71 -5.03 12.15
N TYR A 173 8.59 -6.22 12.72
CA TYR A 173 7.87 -7.32 12.05
C TYR A 173 6.36 -7.15 12.10
N SER A 174 5.80 -6.59 13.18
CA SER A 174 4.37 -6.29 13.21
C SER A 174 3.96 -5.31 12.10
N PRO A 175 4.59 -4.14 11.95
CA PRO A 175 4.33 -3.27 10.81
C PRO A 175 4.50 -3.96 9.45
N ALA A 176 5.53 -4.80 9.30
CA ALA A 176 5.75 -5.54 8.06
C ALA A 176 4.62 -6.51 7.71
N LEU A 177 3.88 -6.98 8.70
CA LEU A 177 2.71 -7.85 8.53
C LEU A 177 1.41 -7.07 8.30
N THR A 178 1.41 -5.76 8.47
CA THR A 178 0.24 -4.92 8.21
C THR A 178 0.11 -4.57 6.72
N ASP A 179 -1.02 -4.00 6.34
CA ASP A 179 -1.31 -3.70 4.93
C ASP A 179 -0.52 -2.50 4.41
N PHE A 180 -0.37 -1.45 5.23
CA PHE A 180 0.33 -0.23 4.87
C PHE A 180 1.24 0.25 5.99
N ILE A 181 2.42 0.73 5.59
CA ILE A 181 3.41 1.35 6.47
C ILE A 181 3.63 2.79 5.99
N PHE A 182 3.30 3.75 6.84
CA PHE A 182 3.60 5.16 6.63
C PHE A 182 4.68 5.60 7.61
N MET A 183 5.56 6.48 7.16
CA MET A 183 6.69 6.97 7.99
C MET A 183 6.74 8.49 8.00
N VAL A 184 7.35 9.03 9.04
CA VAL A 184 7.60 10.46 9.21
C VAL A 184 9.08 10.75 8.93
N LYS A 185 9.33 11.72 8.07
CA LYS A 185 10.68 12.14 7.69
C LYS A 185 11.48 12.61 8.91
N ASP A 186 12.75 12.26 8.95
CA ASP A 186 13.75 12.67 9.93
C ASP A 186 13.48 12.27 11.38
N SER A 187 12.36 11.63 11.71
CA SER A 187 12.02 11.23 13.07
C SER A 187 11.72 9.74 13.23
N SER A 188 11.37 9.05 12.15
CA SER A 188 11.05 7.63 12.19
C SER A 188 12.14 6.77 11.56
N TYR A 189 12.41 5.62 12.19
CA TYR A 189 13.43 4.68 11.74
C TYR A 189 12.90 3.26 11.87
N MET A 190 13.21 2.44 10.87
CA MET A 190 12.93 0.99 10.91
C MET A 190 14.20 0.24 10.50
N PHE A 191 14.66 -0.64 11.38
CA PHE A 191 15.77 -1.55 11.05
C PHE A 191 15.76 -2.76 11.98
N VAL A 192 16.32 -3.85 11.51
CA VAL A 192 16.47 -5.07 12.33
C VAL A 192 17.43 -4.82 13.48
N THR A 193 18.55 -4.17 13.17
CA THR A 193 19.55 -3.73 14.17
C THR A 193 20.03 -2.33 13.82
N GLY A 194 20.31 -1.52 14.85
CA GLY A 194 20.74 -0.14 14.68
C GLY A 194 22.19 0.01 14.17
N PRO A 195 22.61 1.27 13.91
CA PRO A 195 23.93 1.58 13.34
C PRO A 195 25.12 1.02 14.12
N ASP A 196 25.04 0.99 15.44
CA ASP A 196 26.14 0.50 16.30
C ASP A 196 26.40 -1.00 16.10
N VAL A 197 25.33 -1.80 16.03
CA VAL A 197 25.43 -3.24 15.78
C VAL A 197 25.92 -3.50 14.36
N VAL A 198 25.43 -2.74 13.39
CA VAL A 198 25.88 -2.82 11.99
C VAL A 198 27.38 -2.56 11.90
N LYS A 199 27.88 -1.52 12.56
CA LYS A 199 29.31 -1.21 12.61
C LYS A 199 30.13 -2.34 13.22
N THR A 200 29.64 -2.93 14.32
CA THR A 200 30.36 -4.03 15.00
C THR A 200 30.41 -5.29 14.14
N VAL A 201 29.33 -5.64 13.45
CA VAL A 201 29.21 -6.91 12.70
C VAL A 201 29.73 -6.79 11.27
N THR A 202 29.37 -5.74 10.55
CA THR A 202 29.68 -5.57 9.12
C THR A 202 30.76 -4.54 8.84
N HIS A 203 31.19 -3.78 9.86
CA HIS A 203 32.14 -2.66 9.76
C HIS A 203 31.66 -1.50 8.89
N GLU A 204 30.36 -1.44 8.59
CA GLU A 204 29.76 -0.34 7.87
C GLU A 204 29.48 0.84 8.81
N GLU A 205 29.81 2.05 8.38
CA GLU A 205 29.48 3.28 9.09
C GLU A 205 28.27 3.94 8.42
N VAL A 206 27.13 3.91 9.10
CA VAL A 206 25.86 4.48 8.62
C VAL A 206 25.18 5.23 9.75
N THR A 207 24.43 6.27 9.39
CA THR A 207 23.52 6.93 10.33
C THR A 207 22.20 6.15 10.42
N ALA A 208 21.40 6.42 11.45
CA ALA A 208 20.07 5.82 11.57
C ALA A 208 19.18 6.19 10.36
N GLU A 209 19.25 7.42 9.89
CA GLU A 209 18.51 7.89 8.72
C GLU A 209 18.95 7.17 7.43
N GLU A 210 20.23 6.99 7.21
CA GLU A 210 20.76 6.27 6.05
C GLU A 210 20.40 4.80 6.06
N LEU A 211 20.44 4.16 7.25
CA LEU A 211 20.17 2.74 7.39
C LEU A 211 18.67 2.41 7.26
N GLY A 212 17.83 3.17 7.93
CA GLY A 212 16.41 2.82 8.03
C GLY A 212 15.46 4.00 8.19
N GLY A 213 15.84 5.20 7.73
CA GLY A 213 14.95 6.36 7.74
C GLY A 213 13.83 6.25 6.69
N ALA A 214 12.92 7.20 6.76
CA ALA A 214 11.75 7.24 5.88
C ALA A 214 12.12 7.26 4.39
N LEU A 215 13.12 8.05 4.00
CA LEU A 215 13.57 8.13 2.60
C LEU A 215 14.23 6.84 2.14
N THR A 216 15.00 6.17 2.99
CA THR A 216 15.61 4.87 2.66
C THR A 216 14.55 3.83 2.36
N HIS A 217 13.54 3.72 3.21
CA HIS A 217 12.48 2.72 3.04
C HIS A 217 11.45 3.08 1.96
N SER A 218 11.31 4.34 1.63
CA SER A 218 10.41 4.77 0.54
C SER A 218 11.05 4.72 -0.85
N THR A 219 12.39 4.79 -0.93
CA THR A 219 13.08 4.85 -2.23
C THR A 219 13.92 3.61 -2.55
N LYS A 220 14.48 2.95 -1.54
CA LYS A 220 15.43 1.82 -1.72
C LYS A 220 14.83 0.46 -1.41
N SER A 221 14.19 0.31 -0.25
CA SER A 221 13.68 -1.00 0.19
C SER A 221 12.24 -1.26 -0.23
N GLY A 222 11.42 -0.22 -0.41
CA GLY A 222 10.00 -0.37 -0.67
C GLY A 222 9.17 -0.78 0.54
N VAL A 223 9.75 -0.76 1.75
CA VAL A 223 9.04 -1.08 2.99
C VAL A 223 8.02 -0.01 3.34
N CYS A 224 8.33 1.26 3.06
CA CYS A 224 7.47 2.40 3.37
C CYS A 224 6.58 2.77 2.17
N ASP A 225 5.28 2.84 2.41
CA ASP A 225 4.29 3.16 1.37
C ASP A 225 4.13 4.66 1.13
N ARG A 226 4.25 5.49 2.17
CA ARG A 226 4.21 6.96 2.07
C ARG A 226 5.05 7.60 3.16
N VAL A 227 5.71 8.69 2.82
CA VAL A 227 6.50 9.54 3.74
C VAL A 227 5.78 10.87 3.92
N PHE A 228 5.73 11.35 5.16
CA PHE A 228 5.16 12.65 5.51
C PHE A 228 6.19 13.51 6.23
N GLU A 229 6.04 14.84 6.15
CA GLU A 229 7.02 15.79 6.65
C GLU A 229 7.10 15.84 8.19
N ASN A 230 5.97 15.63 8.87
CA ASN A 230 5.89 15.71 10.33
C ASN A 230 4.70 14.89 10.85
N ASP A 231 4.60 14.76 12.18
CA ASP A 231 3.54 14.02 12.85
C ASP A 231 2.14 14.52 12.49
N ILE A 232 1.95 15.84 12.40
CA ILE A 232 0.63 16.44 12.12
C ILE A 232 0.19 16.10 10.69
N GLU A 233 1.06 16.30 9.71
CA GLU A 233 0.76 15.96 8.31
C GLU A 233 0.46 14.46 8.17
N ALA A 234 1.28 13.62 8.80
CA ALA A 234 1.10 12.17 8.76
C ALA A 234 -0.29 11.76 9.26
N ILE A 235 -0.73 12.32 10.39
CA ILE A 235 -2.04 12.03 10.97
C ILE A 235 -3.17 12.55 10.07
N MET A 236 -3.06 13.75 9.54
CA MET A 236 -4.06 14.33 8.64
C MET A 236 -4.20 13.50 7.36
N MET A 237 -3.09 13.07 6.80
CA MET A 237 -3.09 12.24 5.60
C MET A 237 -3.60 10.82 5.88
N LEU A 238 -3.34 10.28 7.07
CA LEU A 238 -3.90 8.99 7.48
C LEU A 238 -5.43 9.07 7.60
N ARG A 239 -5.97 10.16 8.15
CA ARG A 239 -7.42 10.40 8.19
C ARG A 239 -8.04 10.43 6.78
N ARG A 240 -7.36 11.09 5.85
CA ARG A 240 -7.78 11.13 4.44
C ARG A 240 -7.73 9.74 3.80
N PHE A 241 -6.65 9.00 4.03
CA PHE A 241 -6.45 7.64 3.53
C PHE A 241 -7.55 6.68 4.01
N PHE A 242 -7.91 6.78 5.28
CA PHE A 242 -8.94 5.94 5.89
C PHE A 242 -10.30 6.01 5.17
N ASN A 243 -10.61 7.15 4.57
CA ASN A 243 -11.88 7.35 3.85
C ASN A 243 -12.00 6.53 2.56
N TYR A 244 -10.88 6.02 2.01
CA TYR A 244 -10.91 5.15 0.84
C TYR A 244 -11.24 3.69 1.19
N LEU A 245 -11.16 3.31 2.46
CA LEU A 245 -11.18 1.91 2.87
C LEU A 245 -12.53 1.50 3.45
N PRO A 246 -12.95 0.23 3.24
CA PRO A 246 -14.03 -0.36 4.03
C PRO A 246 -13.55 -0.61 5.46
N LEU A 247 -14.48 -0.84 6.39
CA LEU A 247 -14.10 -1.21 7.76
C LEU A 247 -13.61 -2.65 7.86
N SER A 248 -14.09 -3.53 6.99
CA SER A 248 -13.68 -4.94 6.96
C SER A 248 -13.92 -5.55 5.58
N ASN A 249 -13.52 -6.82 5.41
CA ASN A 249 -13.77 -7.58 4.18
C ASN A 249 -15.25 -7.93 3.96
N ARG A 250 -16.13 -7.62 4.93
CA ARG A 250 -17.57 -7.90 4.86
C ARG A 250 -18.39 -6.75 4.30
N GLU A 251 -17.76 -5.64 3.97
CA GLU A 251 -18.44 -4.47 3.41
C GLU A 251 -17.62 -3.82 2.30
N SER A 252 -18.26 -2.89 1.60
CA SER A 252 -17.60 -2.04 0.61
C SER A 252 -17.15 -0.73 1.25
N ALA A 253 -16.20 -0.04 0.61
CA ALA A 253 -15.80 1.29 1.02
C ALA A 253 -16.99 2.27 0.96
N PRO A 254 -17.01 3.33 1.79
CA PRO A 254 -18.11 4.28 1.79
C PRO A 254 -18.16 5.07 0.48
N LEU A 255 -19.37 5.37 0.03
CA LEU A 255 -19.58 6.29 -1.10
C LEU A 255 -19.32 7.73 -0.63
N ARG A 256 -18.61 8.48 -1.46
CA ARG A 256 -18.37 9.91 -1.23
C ARG A 256 -19.01 10.74 -2.33
N PRO A 257 -19.82 11.76 -2.00
CA PRO A 257 -20.35 12.68 -3.02
C PRO A 257 -19.20 13.30 -3.82
N SER A 258 -19.41 13.39 -5.13
CA SER A 258 -18.45 14.01 -6.07
C SER A 258 -19.14 15.05 -6.90
N THR A 259 -18.41 16.11 -7.25
CA THR A 259 -18.85 17.13 -8.22
C THR A 259 -18.51 16.72 -9.65
N SER A 260 -17.75 15.67 -9.85
CA SER A 260 -17.36 15.17 -11.16
C SER A 260 -18.55 14.53 -11.88
N ILE A 261 -18.66 14.78 -13.18
CA ILE A 261 -19.72 14.24 -14.02
C ILE A 261 -19.32 12.86 -14.52
N SER A 262 -20.15 11.84 -14.26
CA SER A 262 -19.89 10.44 -14.63
C SER A 262 -19.58 10.26 -16.12
N GLU A 263 -20.36 10.90 -16.98
CA GLU A 263 -20.27 10.77 -18.43
C GLU A 263 -19.45 11.90 -19.09
N HIS A 264 -18.60 12.57 -18.33
CA HIS A 264 -17.73 13.62 -18.86
C HIS A 264 -16.80 13.09 -19.96
N LEU A 265 -16.74 13.82 -21.07
CA LEU A 265 -15.85 13.56 -22.18
C LEU A 265 -14.67 14.53 -22.13
N ASP A 266 -13.45 14.00 -22.04
CA ASP A 266 -12.24 14.82 -21.98
C ASP A 266 -11.43 14.69 -23.28
N TYR A 267 -11.68 15.58 -24.21
CA TYR A 267 -11.03 15.58 -25.52
C TYR A 267 -9.54 15.85 -25.50
N SER A 268 -9.01 16.40 -24.39
CA SER A 268 -7.57 16.58 -24.24
C SER A 268 -6.81 15.25 -24.19
N LEU A 269 -7.49 14.16 -23.86
CA LEU A 269 -6.90 12.82 -23.87
C LEU A 269 -6.61 12.29 -25.29
N ASP A 270 -7.30 12.79 -26.29
CA ASP A 270 -7.12 12.31 -27.67
C ASP A 270 -5.72 12.59 -28.22
N THR A 271 -5.01 13.56 -27.63
CA THR A 271 -3.62 13.90 -27.99
C THR A 271 -2.58 13.53 -26.94
N LEU A 272 -2.97 12.80 -25.89
CA LEU A 272 -2.07 12.43 -24.80
C LEU A 272 -0.96 11.49 -25.28
N VAL A 273 -1.31 10.46 -26.04
CA VAL A 273 -0.35 9.48 -26.56
C VAL A 273 0.33 10.05 -27.80
N PRO A 274 1.67 10.20 -27.79
CA PRO A 274 2.40 10.67 -28.96
C PRO A 274 2.26 9.72 -30.16
N SER A 275 2.28 10.26 -31.37
CA SER A 275 2.30 9.47 -32.61
C SER A 275 3.59 8.65 -32.76
N ASN A 276 4.71 9.15 -32.24
CA ASN A 276 5.96 8.39 -32.17
C ASN A 276 5.89 7.36 -31.02
N PRO A 277 5.94 6.05 -31.31
CA PRO A 277 5.81 5.00 -30.29
C PRO A 277 6.96 4.97 -29.28
N ASN A 278 8.06 5.64 -29.56
CA ASN A 278 9.23 5.72 -28.68
C ASN A 278 9.22 6.96 -27.79
N LYS A 279 8.27 7.87 -27.99
CA LYS A 279 8.14 9.06 -27.15
C LYS A 279 7.27 8.77 -25.93
N ALA A 280 7.81 9.04 -24.75
CA ALA A 280 7.09 8.85 -23.50
C ALA A 280 6.01 9.92 -23.29
N TYR A 281 5.03 9.59 -22.46
CA TYR A 281 4.04 10.52 -21.93
C TYR A 281 3.79 10.17 -20.47
N ASP A 282 3.16 11.10 -19.74
CA ASP A 282 2.89 10.92 -18.31
C ASP A 282 1.51 10.27 -18.10
N MET A 283 1.51 9.01 -17.67
CA MET A 283 0.26 8.29 -17.36
C MET A 283 -0.52 8.92 -16.20
N MET A 284 0.12 9.68 -15.33
CA MET A 284 -0.57 10.41 -14.27
C MET A 284 -1.60 11.41 -14.81
N GLU A 285 -1.35 11.98 -15.99
CA GLU A 285 -2.30 12.89 -16.62
C GLU A 285 -3.62 12.17 -16.95
N LEU A 286 -3.54 10.95 -17.49
CA LEU A 286 -4.73 10.13 -17.72
C LEU A 286 -5.47 9.82 -16.42
N ILE A 287 -4.74 9.42 -15.40
CA ILE A 287 -5.32 9.08 -14.10
C ILE A 287 -6.09 10.28 -13.55
N HIS A 288 -5.46 11.44 -13.45
CA HIS A 288 -6.10 12.65 -12.92
C HIS A 288 -7.33 13.10 -13.70
N LYS A 289 -7.32 12.92 -15.02
CA LYS A 289 -8.45 13.31 -15.89
C LYS A 289 -9.60 12.30 -15.88
N THR A 290 -9.37 11.10 -15.37
CA THR A 290 -10.35 10.02 -15.35
C THR A 290 -11.12 9.93 -14.03
N ILE A 291 -10.47 10.24 -12.91
CA ILE A 291 -11.01 10.04 -11.56
C ILE A 291 -11.79 11.24 -11.04
N ASP A 292 -12.58 11.04 -9.99
CA ASP A 292 -13.32 12.09 -9.31
C ASP A 292 -12.38 13.15 -8.72
N ASP A 293 -12.67 14.42 -8.97
CA ASP A 293 -12.00 15.59 -8.40
C ASP A 293 -10.48 15.61 -8.58
N SER A 294 -9.93 14.82 -9.49
CA SER A 294 -8.49 14.58 -9.66
C SER A 294 -7.81 14.13 -8.36
N ASP A 295 -8.57 13.55 -7.43
CA ASP A 295 -8.13 13.17 -6.10
C ASP A 295 -7.55 11.75 -6.11
N PHE A 296 -6.23 11.64 -6.17
CA PHE A 296 -5.49 10.38 -6.20
C PHE A 296 -4.57 10.23 -5.00
N PHE A 297 -4.77 9.16 -4.23
CA PHE A 297 -3.86 8.80 -3.14
C PHE A 297 -2.87 7.74 -3.64
N GLU A 298 -1.72 8.20 -4.13
CA GLU A 298 -0.68 7.32 -4.66
C GLU A 298 0.02 6.56 -3.54
N ILE A 299 0.23 5.25 -3.74
CA ILE A 299 0.99 4.37 -2.85
C ILE A 299 2.37 4.12 -3.46
N GLN A 300 3.42 4.25 -2.64
CA GLN A 300 4.82 4.11 -3.07
C GLN A 300 5.20 5.00 -4.27
N PRO A 301 4.96 6.31 -4.19
CA PRO A 301 5.23 7.20 -5.33
C PRO A 301 6.72 7.28 -5.68
N ASP A 302 7.61 6.96 -4.74
CA ASP A 302 9.06 7.11 -4.89
C ASP A 302 9.79 5.77 -5.09
N TYR A 303 9.04 4.67 -5.19
CA TYR A 303 9.57 3.32 -5.36
C TYR A 303 8.97 2.66 -6.60
N ALA A 304 9.80 1.97 -7.39
CA ALA A 304 9.37 1.30 -8.62
C ALA A 304 8.45 2.20 -9.46
N LYS A 305 8.95 3.37 -9.82
CA LYS A 305 8.16 4.44 -10.47
C LYS A 305 7.66 4.08 -11.88
N ASN A 306 8.14 2.98 -12.44
CA ASN A 306 7.66 2.42 -13.70
C ASN A 306 6.25 1.84 -13.60
N ILE A 307 5.72 1.69 -12.40
CA ILE A 307 4.31 1.37 -12.15
C ILE A 307 3.72 2.31 -11.11
N ILE A 308 2.48 2.72 -11.36
CA ILE A 308 1.71 3.60 -10.48
C ILE A 308 0.62 2.78 -9.83
N ILE A 309 0.49 2.87 -8.52
CA ILE A 309 -0.61 2.27 -7.75
C ILE A 309 -1.19 3.30 -6.78
N GLY A 310 -2.46 3.21 -6.52
CA GLY A 310 -3.09 4.09 -5.54
C GLY A 310 -4.61 4.01 -5.55
N PHE A 311 -5.22 4.76 -4.65
CA PHE A 311 -6.66 4.83 -4.48
C PHE A 311 -7.23 6.09 -5.08
N ALA A 312 -8.37 5.93 -5.71
CA ALA A 312 -9.14 7.03 -6.30
C ALA A 312 -10.64 6.74 -6.15
N ARG A 313 -11.46 7.59 -6.69
CA ARG A 313 -12.90 7.36 -6.78
C ARG A 313 -13.41 7.65 -8.19
N ILE A 314 -14.41 6.88 -8.59
CA ILE A 314 -15.25 7.19 -9.77
C ILE A 314 -16.68 7.08 -9.30
N ASP A 315 -17.45 8.15 -9.54
CA ASP A 315 -18.84 8.30 -9.08
C ASP A 315 -19.00 8.07 -7.57
N GLY A 316 -18.02 8.54 -6.81
CA GLY A 316 -17.97 8.41 -5.36
C GLY A 316 -17.53 7.05 -4.84
N GLN A 317 -17.38 6.06 -5.69
CA GLN A 317 -16.94 4.71 -5.32
C GLN A 317 -15.41 4.63 -5.32
N THR A 318 -14.84 4.07 -4.24
CA THR A 318 -13.39 3.79 -4.19
C THR A 318 -13.01 2.74 -5.21
N ILE A 319 -11.94 3.03 -5.93
CA ILE A 319 -11.26 2.11 -6.85
C ILE A 319 -9.78 2.08 -6.58
N GLY A 320 -9.14 0.97 -6.91
CA GLY A 320 -7.69 0.87 -7.00
C GLY A 320 -7.25 1.15 -8.45
N ILE A 321 -6.21 1.94 -8.61
CA ILE A 321 -5.57 2.21 -9.90
C ILE A 321 -4.25 1.45 -9.96
N VAL A 322 -4.02 0.74 -11.06
CA VAL A 322 -2.71 0.17 -11.43
C VAL A 322 -2.40 0.63 -12.84
N ALA A 323 -1.26 1.28 -13.03
CA ALA A 323 -0.93 1.82 -14.35
C ALA A 323 0.57 1.73 -14.64
N ASN A 324 0.93 1.40 -15.86
CA ASN A 324 2.32 1.51 -16.31
C ASN A 324 2.67 2.99 -16.46
N GLN A 325 3.92 3.36 -16.14
CA GLN A 325 4.41 4.72 -16.33
C GLN A 325 5.47 4.76 -17.46
N PRO A 326 5.09 5.19 -18.65
CA PRO A 326 6.01 5.22 -19.79
C PRO A 326 7.24 6.11 -19.60
N LEU A 327 7.16 7.09 -18.70
CA LEU A 327 8.28 7.99 -18.38
C LEU A 327 9.46 7.26 -17.71
N VAL A 328 9.21 6.10 -17.11
CA VAL A 328 10.22 5.36 -16.34
C VAL A 328 10.35 3.96 -16.93
N LEU A 329 11.55 3.60 -17.38
CA LEU A 329 11.84 2.30 -17.99
C LEU A 329 10.87 1.93 -19.13
N ALA A 330 10.39 2.94 -19.86
CA ALA A 330 9.38 2.79 -20.94
C ALA A 330 8.09 2.05 -20.49
N GLY A 331 7.82 1.97 -19.21
CA GLY A 331 6.69 1.23 -18.65
C GLY A 331 6.93 -0.28 -18.49
N CYS A 332 8.15 -0.78 -18.69
CA CYS A 332 8.49 -2.20 -18.50
C CYS A 332 8.13 -2.66 -17.07
N LEU A 333 7.73 -3.92 -16.97
CA LEU A 333 7.64 -4.61 -15.67
C LEU A 333 9.01 -5.16 -15.28
N ASP A 334 9.39 -4.97 -14.05
CA ASP A 334 10.59 -5.53 -13.44
C ASP A 334 10.26 -6.17 -12.09
N ILE A 335 11.27 -6.67 -11.39
CA ILE A 335 11.08 -7.33 -10.08
C ILE A 335 10.32 -6.42 -9.12
N LYS A 336 10.78 -5.19 -8.96
CA LYS A 336 10.22 -4.25 -7.96
C LYS A 336 8.79 -3.83 -8.31
N SER A 337 8.52 -3.51 -9.55
CA SER A 337 7.18 -3.12 -9.99
C SER A 337 6.18 -4.27 -9.92
N ALA A 338 6.60 -5.49 -10.24
CA ALA A 338 5.75 -6.67 -10.13
C ALA A 338 5.33 -6.94 -8.68
N ILE A 339 6.25 -6.86 -7.73
CA ILE A 339 5.97 -7.03 -6.31
C ILE A 339 5.06 -5.91 -5.79
N LYS A 340 5.37 -4.66 -6.12
CA LYS A 340 4.59 -3.47 -5.73
C LYS A 340 3.13 -3.60 -6.17
N ALA A 341 2.91 -3.89 -7.44
CA ALA A 341 1.57 -4.01 -8.00
C ALA A 341 0.83 -5.25 -7.48
N ALA A 342 1.50 -6.40 -7.35
CA ALA A 342 0.89 -7.63 -6.86
C ALA A 342 0.30 -7.46 -5.45
N ARG A 343 1.06 -6.87 -4.54
CA ARG A 343 0.58 -6.62 -3.18
C ARG A 343 -0.63 -5.68 -3.16
N PHE A 344 -0.61 -4.64 -3.98
CA PHE A 344 -1.73 -3.69 -4.09
C PHE A 344 -3.00 -4.35 -4.64
N VAL A 345 -2.88 -5.15 -5.70
CA VAL A 345 -4.00 -5.90 -6.28
C VAL A 345 -4.61 -6.85 -5.24
N ARG A 346 -3.78 -7.56 -4.49
CA ARG A 346 -4.25 -8.46 -3.44
C ARG A 346 -4.98 -7.72 -2.32
N PHE A 347 -4.49 -6.54 -1.92
CA PHE A 347 -5.20 -5.71 -0.94
C PHE A 347 -6.57 -5.29 -1.46
N CYS A 348 -6.65 -4.78 -2.68
CA CYS A 348 -7.93 -4.39 -3.28
C CYS A 348 -8.92 -5.55 -3.34
N ASP A 349 -8.44 -6.72 -3.75
CA ASP A 349 -9.30 -7.92 -3.81
C ASP A 349 -9.80 -8.35 -2.42
N ALA A 350 -8.93 -8.33 -1.42
CA ALA A 350 -9.28 -8.69 -0.05
C ALA A 350 -10.37 -7.78 0.53
N PHE A 351 -10.41 -6.51 0.11
CA PHE A 351 -11.30 -5.50 0.70
C PHE A 351 -12.34 -4.94 -0.26
N ASN A 352 -12.73 -5.73 -1.26
CA ASN A 352 -13.86 -5.42 -2.16
C ASN A 352 -13.70 -4.12 -2.96
N ILE A 353 -12.48 -3.76 -3.32
CA ILE A 353 -12.17 -2.54 -4.06
C ILE A 353 -11.97 -2.89 -5.54
N PRO A 354 -12.82 -2.42 -6.46
CA PRO A 354 -12.64 -2.62 -7.89
C PRO A 354 -11.32 -2.06 -8.38
N ILE A 355 -10.74 -2.69 -9.41
CA ILE A 355 -9.43 -2.31 -9.95
C ILE A 355 -9.60 -1.82 -11.38
N VAL A 356 -9.04 -0.65 -11.65
CA VAL A 356 -8.91 -0.07 -12.99
C VAL A 356 -7.43 -0.07 -13.35
N THR A 357 -7.10 -0.71 -14.47
CA THR A 357 -5.73 -0.86 -14.94
C THR A 357 -5.53 -0.11 -16.26
N PHE A 358 -4.53 0.77 -16.34
CA PHE A 358 -4.09 1.42 -17.57
C PHE A 358 -2.79 0.80 -18.05
N VAL A 359 -2.78 0.35 -19.29
CA VAL A 359 -1.68 -0.47 -19.84
C VAL A 359 -0.94 0.25 -20.95
N ASP A 360 0.35 0.43 -20.75
CA ASP A 360 1.34 0.75 -21.78
C ASP A 360 2.64 0.07 -21.38
N VAL A 361 2.81 -1.20 -21.80
CA VAL A 361 3.89 -2.07 -21.35
C VAL A 361 4.56 -2.77 -22.52
N PRO A 362 5.86 -2.52 -22.77
CA PRO A 362 6.59 -3.19 -23.84
C PRO A 362 7.04 -4.61 -23.51
N GLY A 363 6.98 -5.01 -22.23
CA GLY A 363 7.38 -6.33 -21.77
C GLY A 363 7.94 -6.31 -20.37
N PHE A 364 8.47 -7.45 -19.95
CA PHE A 364 9.30 -7.54 -18.74
C PHE A 364 10.72 -7.07 -19.06
N MET A 365 11.37 -6.44 -18.07
CA MET A 365 12.74 -5.93 -18.20
C MET A 365 13.72 -7.09 -18.43
N PRO A 366 14.48 -7.09 -19.53
CA PRO A 366 15.49 -8.11 -19.79
C PRO A 366 16.79 -7.83 -19.03
N GLY A 367 17.65 -8.84 -18.97
CA GLY A 367 19.00 -8.70 -18.47
C GLY A 367 19.32 -9.63 -17.31
N THR A 368 20.63 -9.82 -17.08
CA THR A 368 21.13 -10.74 -16.04
C THR A 368 20.73 -10.31 -14.64
N ALA A 369 20.70 -9.01 -14.35
CA ALA A 369 20.28 -8.51 -13.04
C ALA A 369 18.85 -8.93 -12.70
N GLN A 370 17.95 -8.86 -13.66
CA GLN A 370 16.56 -9.29 -13.49
C GLN A 370 16.45 -10.82 -13.40
N GLU A 371 17.14 -11.54 -14.29
CA GLU A 371 17.12 -13.01 -14.29
C GLU A 371 17.70 -13.57 -12.98
N TYR A 372 18.86 -13.07 -12.55
CA TYR A 372 19.50 -13.53 -11.31
C TYR A 372 18.74 -13.07 -10.06
N GLY A 373 18.05 -11.95 -10.15
CA GLY A 373 17.18 -11.45 -9.08
C GLY A 373 15.84 -12.19 -8.96
N GLY A 374 15.53 -13.10 -9.90
CA GLY A 374 14.32 -13.92 -9.85
C GLY A 374 13.09 -13.31 -10.50
N ILE A 375 13.26 -12.54 -11.59
CA ILE A 375 12.14 -11.90 -12.31
C ILE A 375 11.02 -12.89 -12.65
N ILE A 376 11.37 -14.14 -12.98
CA ILE A 376 10.39 -15.20 -13.31
C ILE A 376 9.42 -15.38 -12.15
N LYS A 377 9.94 -15.56 -10.94
CA LYS A 377 9.13 -15.76 -9.74
C LYS A 377 8.38 -14.48 -9.32
N HIS A 378 9.06 -13.36 -9.36
CA HIS A 378 8.47 -12.08 -8.96
C HIS A 378 7.45 -11.57 -9.97
N GLY A 379 7.69 -11.76 -11.26
CA GLY A 379 6.70 -11.46 -12.30
C GLY A 379 5.45 -12.33 -12.19
N ALA A 380 5.63 -13.59 -11.83
CA ALA A 380 4.53 -14.51 -11.58
C ALA A 380 3.61 -14.08 -10.42
N LYS A 381 4.11 -13.31 -9.46
CA LYS A 381 3.28 -12.76 -8.37
C LYS A 381 2.18 -11.85 -8.88
N LEU A 382 2.50 -10.98 -9.83
CA LEU A 382 1.50 -10.06 -10.39
C LEU A 382 0.47 -10.82 -11.25
N LEU A 383 0.91 -11.77 -12.03
CA LEU A 383 0.03 -12.68 -12.76
C LEU A 383 -0.92 -13.40 -11.81
N PHE A 384 -0.38 -13.96 -10.74
CA PHE A 384 -1.15 -14.69 -9.72
C PHE A 384 -2.20 -13.78 -9.06
N ALA A 385 -1.78 -12.58 -8.65
CA ALA A 385 -2.66 -11.62 -7.99
C ALA A 385 -3.86 -11.24 -8.88
N TYR A 386 -3.63 -10.92 -10.13
CA TYR A 386 -4.71 -10.60 -11.06
C TYR A 386 -5.61 -11.81 -11.36
N ALA A 387 -5.02 -12.99 -11.54
CA ALA A 387 -5.78 -14.18 -11.90
C ALA A 387 -6.71 -14.64 -10.76
N GLU A 388 -6.29 -14.56 -9.51
CA GLU A 388 -7.13 -14.91 -8.37
C GLU A 388 -8.13 -13.82 -7.96
N CYS A 389 -7.91 -12.60 -8.38
CA CYS A 389 -8.70 -11.44 -8.02
C CYS A 389 -10.16 -11.58 -8.48
N THR A 390 -11.09 -11.41 -7.54
CA THR A 390 -12.54 -11.61 -7.77
C THR A 390 -13.33 -10.31 -7.85
N VAL A 391 -12.74 -9.18 -7.47
CA VAL A 391 -13.39 -7.86 -7.60
C VAL A 391 -13.53 -7.46 -9.07
N PRO A 392 -14.40 -6.50 -9.40
CA PRO A 392 -14.46 -5.96 -10.75
C PRO A 392 -13.09 -5.50 -11.26
N LYS A 393 -12.74 -5.92 -12.46
CA LYS A 393 -11.49 -5.56 -13.13
C LYS A 393 -11.76 -4.96 -14.49
N ILE A 394 -11.38 -3.70 -14.66
CA ILE A 394 -11.55 -2.94 -15.89
C ILE A 394 -10.17 -2.54 -16.38
N THR A 395 -9.88 -2.81 -17.64
CA THR A 395 -8.57 -2.56 -18.24
C THR A 395 -8.71 -1.66 -19.46
N VAL A 396 -7.83 -0.67 -19.56
CA VAL A 396 -7.73 0.21 -20.74
C VAL A 396 -6.30 0.14 -21.25
N ILE A 397 -6.14 -0.37 -22.45
CA ILE A 397 -4.83 -0.45 -23.13
C ILE A 397 -4.66 0.83 -23.93
N THR A 398 -3.73 1.68 -23.52
CA THR A 398 -3.52 3.00 -24.12
C THR A 398 -2.56 2.97 -25.30
N ARG A 399 -1.54 2.11 -25.27
CA ARG A 399 -0.56 1.99 -26.34
C ARG A 399 -0.02 0.55 -26.41
N LYS A 400 1.15 0.27 -25.87
CA LYS A 400 1.80 -1.05 -25.99
C LYS A 400 1.22 -2.06 -25.01
N ALA A 401 1.07 -3.29 -25.47
CA ALA A 401 0.77 -4.45 -24.63
C ALA A 401 1.43 -5.67 -25.30
N TYR A 402 2.71 -5.90 -24.98
CA TYR A 402 3.54 -6.89 -25.68
C TYR A 402 3.86 -8.11 -24.79
N GLY A 403 3.82 -9.28 -25.44
CA GLY A 403 4.28 -10.53 -24.84
C GLY A 403 3.53 -10.94 -23.60
N GLY A 404 4.23 -11.59 -22.67
CA GLY A 404 3.66 -12.04 -21.40
C GLY A 404 3.15 -10.89 -20.52
N ALA A 405 3.70 -9.69 -20.67
CA ALA A 405 3.24 -8.52 -19.93
C ALA A 405 1.81 -8.11 -20.32
N TYR A 406 1.41 -8.32 -21.57
CA TYR A 406 0.02 -8.19 -21.99
C TYR A 406 -0.90 -9.10 -21.14
N ASP A 407 -0.52 -10.36 -20.98
CA ASP A 407 -1.31 -11.30 -20.17
C ASP A 407 -1.41 -10.84 -18.72
N VAL A 408 -0.28 -10.45 -18.14
CA VAL A 408 -0.14 -10.14 -16.72
C VAL A 408 -0.92 -8.89 -16.32
N MET A 409 -0.98 -7.88 -17.19
CA MET A 409 -1.62 -6.59 -16.88
C MET A 409 -3.15 -6.63 -17.05
N SER A 410 -3.80 -7.46 -16.24
CA SER A 410 -5.27 -7.56 -16.17
C SER A 410 -5.93 -7.86 -17.51
N SER A 411 -5.38 -8.83 -18.24
CA SER A 411 -5.94 -9.24 -19.53
C SER A 411 -7.29 -9.93 -19.39
N LYS A 412 -8.03 -9.95 -20.46
CA LYS A 412 -9.28 -10.72 -20.56
C LYS A 412 -9.08 -12.19 -20.18
N HIS A 413 -7.92 -12.76 -20.52
CA HIS A 413 -7.60 -14.17 -20.29
C HIS A 413 -7.39 -14.50 -18.80
N LEU A 414 -6.92 -13.53 -18.02
CA LEU A 414 -6.78 -13.66 -16.57
C LEU A 414 -8.00 -13.11 -15.82
N ARG A 415 -9.18 -13.38 -16.38
CA ARG A 415 -10.46 -13.04 -15.77
C ARG A 415 -10.75 -11.55 -15.69
N GLY A 416 -10.14 -10.73 -16.57
CA GLY A 416 -10.50 -9.33 -16.74
C GLY A 416 -11.95 -9.19 -17.22
N ASP A 417 -12.77 -8.41 -16.51
CA ASP A 417 -14.21 -8.32 -16.80
C ASP A 417 -14.49 -7.49 -18.05
N VAL A 418 -13.88 -6.30 -18.14
CA VAL A 418 -14.03 -5.39 -19.29
C VAL A 418 -12.66 -4.90 -19.72
N ASN A 419 -12.33 -5.10 -20.99
CA ASN A 419 -11.08 -4.66 -21.59
C ASN A 419 -11.37 -3.72 -22.74
N PHE A 420 -10.91 -2.48 -22.61
CA PHE A 420 -10.95 -1.47 -23.68
C PHE A 420 -9.55 -1.24 -24.24
N ALA A 421 -9.50 -0.80 -25.48
CA ALA A 421 -8.27 -0.34 -26.10
C ALA A 421 -8.50 1.02 -26.78
N TRP A 422 -7.50 1.89 -26.71
CA TRP A 422 -7.49 3.11 -27.54
C TRP A 422 -7.07 2.77 -28.96
N PRO A 423 -7.36 3.62 -29.96
CA PRO A 423 -6.90 3.39 -31.34
C PRO A 423 -5.38 3.27 -31.48
N SER A 424 -4.63 3.90 -30.55
CA SER A 424 -3.17 3.83 -30.47
C SER A 424 -2.62 2.52 -29.90
N ALA A 425 -3.49 1.60 -29.47
CA ALA A 425 -3.06 0.35 -28.84
C ALA A 425 -2.36 -0.59 -29.83
N GLU A 426 -1.29 -1.22 -29.35
CA GLU A 426 -0.53 -2.23 -30.09
C GLU A 426 -0.46 -3.49 -29.21
N ILE A 427 -1.27 -4.49 -29.55
CA ILE A 427 -1.39 -5.73 -28.78
C ILE A 427 -0.78 -6.86 -29.62
N ALA A 428 0.41 -7.34 -29.21
CA ALA A 428 1.18 -8.30 -30.00
C ALA A 428 2.15 -9.09 -29.12
N VAL A 429 2.73 -10.13 -29.71
CA VAL A 429 3.77 -10.94 -29.02
C VAL A 429 5.01 -10.09 -28.71
N MET A 430 5.36 -9.20 -29.60
CA MET A 430 6.49 -8.28 -29.44
C MET A 430 6.34 -7.08 -30.37
N GLY A 431 7.17 -6.06 -30.17
CA GLY A 431 7.18 -4.88 -31.02
C GLY A 431 7.49 -5.21 -32.46
N PRO A 432 6.98 -4.41 -33.45
CA PRO A 432 7.15 -4.68 -34.85
C PRO A 432 8.61 -4.85 -35.31
N LYS A 433 9.50 -4.00 -34.82
CA LYS A 433 10.93 -4.03 -35.17
C LYS A 433 11.59 -5.35 -34.75
N GLY A 434 11.39 -5.74 -33.48
CA GLY A 434 11.98 -6.98 -32.96
C GLY A 434 11.39 -8.23 -33.61
N ALA A 435 10.10 -8.24 -33.89
CA ALA A 435 9.40 -9.34 -34.53
C ALA A 435 9.94 -9.56 -35.94
N VAL A 436 10.12 -8.49 -36.70
CA VAL A 436 10.63 -8.54 -38.08
C VAL A 436 12.09 -9.03 -38.15
N GLU A 437 12.92 -8.61 -37.19
CA GLU A 437 14.31 -9.08 -37.12
C GLU A 437 14.41 -10.60 -36.89
N ILE A 438 13.42 -11.20 -36.26
CA ILE A 438 13.36 -12.65 -36.01
C ILE A 438 12.76 -13.36 -37.22
N ILE A 439 11.60 -12.93 -37.68
CA ILE A 439 10.85 -13.60 -38.77
C ILE A 439 11.61 -13.49 -40.10
N PHE A 440 12.19 -12.33 -40.39
CA PHE A 440 12.88 -12.00 -41.63
C PHE A 440 14.38 -11.82 -41.43
N ARG A 441 14.98 -12.64 -40.58
CA ARG A 441 16.42 -12.58 -40.28
C ARG A 441 17.32 -12.69 -41.49
N ASP A 442 16.84 -13.33 -42.57
CA ASP A 442 17.56 -13.47 -43.80
C ASP A 442 17.64 -12.14 -44.62
N GLU A 443 16.79 -11.17 -44.28
CA GLU A 443 16.74 -9.84 -44.90
C GLU A 443 17.50 -8.77 -44.08
N LYS A 444 18.25 -9.16 -43.07
CA LYS A 444 18.93 -8.28 -42.11
C LYS A 444 19.89 -7.26 -42.74
N GLY A 445 20.43 -7.55 -43.92
CA GLY A 445 21.33 -6.67 -44.64
C GLY A 445 20.64 -5.58 -45.46
N ASP A 446 19.33 -5.56 -45.56
CA ASP A 446 18.55 -4.62 -46.37
C ASP A 446 17.60 -3.77 -45.53
N PRO A 447 18.01 -2.54 -45.10
CA PRO A 447 17.18 -1.67 -44.25
C PRO A 447 15.83 -1.30 -44.85
N LEU A 448 15.75 -1.17 -46.18
CA LEU A 448 14.49 -0.83 -46.87
C LEU A 448 13.49 -1.97 -46.84
N LYS A 449 13.96 -3.22 -47.04
CA LYS A 449 13.10 -4.40 -46.89
C LYS A 449 12.62 -4.58 -45.48
N LEU A 450 13.50 -4.40 -44.48
CA LEU A 450 13.15 -4.49 -43.06
C LEU A 450 12.10 -3.44 -42.69
N ALA A 451 12.23 -2.21 -43.16
CA ALA A 451 11.26 -1.15 -42.93
C ALA A 451 9.88 -1.50 -43.54
N ALA A 452 9.84 -2.07 -44.70
CA ALA A 452 8.61 -2.52 -45.36
C ALA A 452 7.97 -3.68 -44.61
N ARG A 453 8.77 -4.64 -44.08
CA ARG A 453 8.29 -5.76 -43.25
C ARG A 453 7.76 -5.28 -41.89
N GLU A 454 8.42 -4.30 -41.29
CA GLU A 454 7.98 -3.68 -40.05
C GLU A 454 6.60 -3.03 -40.21
N ALA A 455 6.39 -2.27 -41.28
CA ALA A 455 5.10 -1.66 -41.61
C ALA A 455 4.02 -2.73 -41.85
N GLU A 456 4.35 -3.80 -42.54
CA GLU A 456 3.44 -4.95 -42.77
C GLU A 456 3.07 -5.64 -41.46
N TYR A 457 4.04 -5.92 -40.59
CA TYR A 457 3.81 -6.54 -39.27
C TYR A 457 2.93 -5.67 -38.44
N LYS A 458 3.22 -4.37 -38.35
CA LYS A 458 2.41 -3.40 -37.57
C LYS A 458 0.96 -3.39 -38.04
N SER A 459 0.75 -3.35 -39.38
CA SER A 459 -0.59 -3.38 -39.94
C SER A 459 -1.36 -4.66 -39.61
N LYS A 460 -0.68 -5.81 -39.63
CA LYS A 460 -1.30 -7.11 -39.43
C LYS A 460 -1.49 -7.47 -37.96
N PHE A 461 -0.56 -7.13 -37.07
CA PHE A 461 -0.48 -7.69 -35.72
C PHE A 461 -0.40 -6.64 -34.59
N ALA A 462 0.16 -5.46 -34.83
CA ALA A 462 0.40 -4.47 -33.80
C ALA A 462 -0.64 -3.32 -33.86
N ASN A 463 -1.91 -3.68 -33.69
CA ASN A 463 -3.04 -2.75 -33.67
C ASN A 463 -4.12 -3.32 -32.73
N PRO A 464 -5.16 -2.54 -32.36
CA PRO A 464 -6.19 -3.04 -31.46
C PRO A 464 -7.16 -4.03 -32.13
N PHE A 465 -7.25 -4.08 -33.46
CA PHE A 465 -8.30 -4.82 -34.15
C PHE A 465 -8.05 -6.31 -34.23
N VAL A 466 -6.80 -6.76 -34.16
CA VAL A 466 -6.47 -8.20 -34.12
C VAL A 466 -7.04 -8.84 -32.86
N ALA A 467 -6.82 -8.23 -31.72
CA ALA A 467 -7.35 -8.69 -30.43
C ALA A 467 -8.87 -8.52 -30.34
N SER A 468 -9.41 -7.37 -30.79
CA SER A 468 -10.84 -7.12 -30.73
C SER A 468 -11.65 -8.06 -31.61
N ARG A 469 -11.11 -8.44 -32.79
CA ARG A 469 -11.72 -9.42 -33.67
C ARG A 469 -11.91 -10.80 -33.00
N ARG A 470 -11.06 -11.12 -32.04
CA ARG A 470 -11.13 -12.36 -31.28
C ARG A 470 -11.95 -12.24 -30.00
N GLY A 471 -12.49 -11.06 -29.70
CA GLY A 471 -13.20 -10.80 -28.46
C GLY A 471 -12.32 -10.64 -27.23
N TYR A 472 -11.01 -10.45 -27.40
CA TYR A 472 -10.07 -10.20 -26.32
C TYR A 472 -10.15 -8.77 -25.78
N ILE A 473 -10.64 -7.87 -26.62
CA ILE A 473 -10.96 -6.47 -26.32
C ILE A 473 -12.46 -6.31 -26.54
N ASP A 474 -13.19 -5.80 -25.57
CA ASP A 474 -14.64 -5.63 -25.65
C ASP A 474 -15.03 -4.48 -26.57
N ASP A 475 -14.21 -3.42 -26.60
CA ASP A 475 -14.40 -2.30 -27.53
C ASP A 475 -13.10 -1.52 -27.72
N VAL A 476 -12.98 -0.91 -28.88
CA VAL A 476 -11.95 0.10 -29.17
C VAL A 476 -12.63 1.46 -29.00
N ILE A 477 -12.14 2.23 -28.03
CA ILE A 477 -12.76 3.48 -27.62
C ILE A 477 -11.88 4.69 -27.91
N MET A 478 -12.50 5.85 -28.13
CA MET A 478 -11.73 7.09 -28.21
C MET A 478 -11.24 7.48 -26.80
N PRO A 479 -10.02 8.04 -26.68
CA PRO A 479 -9.48 8.41 -25.37
C PRO A 479 -10.39 9.31 -24.56
N HIS A 480 -11.10 10.25 -25.19
CA HIS A 480 -12.02 11.16 -24.50
C HIS A 480 -13.21 10.47 -23.82
N GLU A 481 -13.53 9.22 -24.20
CA GLU A 481 -14.64 8.45 -23.60
C GLU A 481 -14.21 7.62 -22.38
N THR A 482 -12.96 7.64 -22.01
CA THR A 482 -12.39 6.69 -21.02
C THR A 482 -13.14 6.70 -19.70
N ARG A 483 -13.37 7.88 -19.10
CA ARG A 483 -14.13 7.98 -17.84
C ARG A 483 -15.55 7.43 -18.00
N LYS A 484 -16.24 7.84 -19.03
CA LYS A 484 -17.63 7.41 -19.28
C LYS A 484 -17.74 5.89 -19.39
N ARG A 485 -16.83 5.26 -20.12
CA ARG A 485 -16.86 3.81 -20.34
C ARG A 485 -16.49 3.05 -19.08
N ILE A 486 -15.52 3.53 -18.30
CA ILE A 486 -15.18 2.95 -17.00
C ILE A 486 -16.35 3.09 -16.02
N SER A 487 -16.96 4.27 -15.93
CA SER A 487 -18.11 4.52 -15.06
C SER A 487 -19.27 3.54 -15.35
N ARG A 488 -19.62 3.39 -16.63
CA ARG A 488 -20.67 2.45 -17.05
C ARG A 488 -20.33 1.00 -16.74
N SER A 489 -19.06 0.63 -16.90
CA SER A 489 -18.59 -0.72 -16.59
C SER A 489 -18.65 -1.01 -15.08
N LEU A 490 -18.31 -0.04 -14.23
CA LEU A 490 -18.43 -0.17 -12.78
C LEU A 490 -19.88 -0.37 -12.34
N VAL A 491 -20.83 0.36 -12.94
CA VAL A 491 -22.25 0.18 -12.66
C VAL A 491 -22.72 -1.23 -13.06
N MET A 492 -22.36 -1.70 -14.24
CA MET A 492 -22.69 -3.04 -14.72
C MET A 492 -22.10 -4.12 -13.81
N LEU A 493 -20.87 -3.92 -13.33
CA LEU A 493 -20.16 -4.92 -12.51
C LEU A 493 -20.50 -4.85 -11.01
N LYS A 494 -21.40 -3.96 -10.59
CA LYS A 494 -21.73 -3.78 -9.17
C LYS A 494 -22.21 -5.07 -8.50
N GLY A 495 -22.90 -5.92 -9.21
CA GLY A 495 -23.41 -7.19 -8.72
C GLY A 495 -22.49 -8.41 -9.01
N LYS A 496 -21.23 -8.16 -9.41
CA LYS A 496 -20.30 -9.27 -9.72
C LYS A 496 -20.09 -10.14 -8.51
N GLU A 497 -20.34 -11.44 -8.69
CA GLU A 497 -20.04 -12.50 -7.75
C GLU A 497 -19.16 -13.53 -8.45
N LEU A 498 -18.01 -13.82 -7.87
CA LEU A 498 -17.05 -14.79 -8.40
C LEU A 498 -16.34 -15.44 -7.22
N GLU A 499 -16.42 -16.78 -7.18
CA GLU A 499 -15.75 -17.57 -6.15
C GLU A 499 -14.59 -18.35 -6.76
N ASN A 500 -13.49 -18.39 -6.03
CA ASN A 500 -12.36 -19.26 -6.34
C ASN A 500 -12.62 -20.66 -5.79
N PRO A 501 -11.94 -21.70 -6.34
CA PRO A 501 -12.00 -23.03 -5.74
C PRO A 501 -11.63 -22.98 -4.26
N TRP A 502 -12.30 -23.80 -3.45
CA TRP A 502 -11.99 -23.87 -2.02
C TRP A 502 -10.56 -24.32 -1.78
N ARG A 503 -9.89 -23.62 -0.83
CA ARG A 503 -8.53 -23.94 -0.36
C ARG A 503 -8.29 -23.29 1.00
N LYS A 504 -7.40 -23.83 1.81
CA LYS A 504 -7.05 -23.25 3.11
C LYS A 504 -6.40 -21.86 2.95
N HIS A 505 -5.53 -21.74 1.99
CA HIS A 505 -4.91 -20.51 1.48
C HIS A 505 -4.30 -20.84 0.11
N ASP A 506 -3.92 -19.82 -0.63
CA ASP A 506 -3.18 -20.01 -1.86
C ASP A 506 -1.70 -20.38 -1.59
N ASN A 507 -0.97 -20.65 -2.66
CA ASN A 507 0.49 -20.79 -2.62
C ASN A 507 1.10 -19.89 -3.68
N ILE A 508 0.96 -18.59 -3.45
CA ILE A 508 1.57 -17.57 -4.31
C ILE A 508 3.09 -17.76 -4.34
N PRO A 509 3.75 -17.59 -5.50
CA PRO A 509 5.21 -17.70 -5.58
C PRO A 509 5.88 -16.57 -4.80
N LEU A 510 6.40 -16.89 -3.62
CA LEU A 510 7.05 -15.94 -2.72
C LEU A 510 8.52 -15.72 -3.07
#